data_cc0751a901ab2f4afab83e751ac899c9
#
_entry.id   cc0751a901ab2f4afab83e751ac899c9
#
_cell.length_a   1.000
_cell.length_b   1.000
_cell.length_c   1.000
_cell.angle_alpha   90.00
_cell.angle_beta   90.00
_cell.angle_gamma   90.00
#
_symmetry.space_group_name_H-M   'P 1'
#
loop_
_entity.id
_entity.type
_entity.pdbx_description
1 polymer ?
#
loop_
_entity_poly.entity_id
_entity_poly.type
_entity_poly.pdbx_seq_one_letter_code
_entity_poly.pdbx_strand_id
1 'polypeptide(L)'
;MNLLFFLKPKNYVTYLTLDSTLRQGLEKMRNSGYTEIPVIDKDGLYAGTVRQGDFLWKILDNGYTDIREAENETIRAIVSRRILPVHIDTAIDELLTKALDQNFVPVIDDLDSFIGIITRRDIIKYFIEKNGSTTITAANFPASVQSAKASCNR
;
A
#
# COMPACT_ATOMS: atom_id res chain seq x y z
N MET A 1 -2.36 -21.44 10.07
CA MET A 1 -3.17 -20.57 9.20
C MET A 1 -2.29 -20.15 8.04
N ASN A 2 -2.80 -20.25 6.81
CA ASN A 2 -2.03 -19.95 5.62
C ASN A 2 -2.20 -18.46 5.24
N LEU A 3 -1.12 -17.79 4.87
CA LEU A 3 -1.08 -16.41 4.39
C LEU A 3 -2.03 -16.15 3.20
N LEU A 4 -2.21 -17.15 2.33
CA LEU A 4 -3.14 -17.09 1.20
C LEU A 4 -4.58 -16.73 1.57
N PHE A 5 -4.97 -16.98 2.81
CA PHE A 5 -6.30 -16.63 3.30
C PHE A 5 -6.58 -15.12 3.24
N PHE A 6 -5.53 -14.30 3.37
CA PHE A 6 -5.61 -12.84 3.33
C PHE A 6 -5.25 -12.25 1.98
N LEU A 7 -4.78 -13.08 1.04
CA LEU A 7 -4.26 -12.61 -0.23
C LEU A 7 -5.37 -11.98 -1.09
N LYS A 8 -5.17 -10.73 -1.46
CA LYS A 8 -5.86 -10.10 -2.57
C LYS A 8 -5.04 -10.32 -3.83
N PRO A 9 -5.52 -11.17 -4.76
CA PRO A 9 -4.77 -11.54 -5.96
C PRO A 9 -4.44 -10.33 -6.84
N LYS A 10 -3.35 -10.42 -7.59
CA LYS A 10 -2.85 -9.39 -8.49
C LYS A 10 -3.90 -8.78 -9.41
N ASN A 11 -4.84 -9.60 -9.95
CA ASN A 11 -5.89 -9.12 -10.85
C ASN A 11 -6.84 -8.10 -10.22
N TYR A 12 -6.94 -8.09 -8.88
CA TYR A 12 -7.78 -7.18 -8.11
C TYR A 12 -7.00 -6.05 -7.45
N VAL A 13 -5.69 -5.97 -7.73
CA VAL A 13 -4.79 -4.98 -7.15
C VAL A 13 -4.45 -3.94 -8.21
N THR A 14 -4.50 -2.67 -7.82
CA THR A 14 -3.94 -1.59 -8.63
C THR A 14 -2.43 -1.59 -8.47
N TYR A 15 -1.69 -1.77 -9.54
CA TYR A 15 -0.23 -1.71 -9.58
C TYR A 15 0.27 -0.91 -10.78
N LEU A 16 1.51 -0.49 -10.75
CA LEU A 16 2.22 0.19 -11.85
C LEU A 16 3.34 -0.70 -12.37
N THR A 17 3.78 -0.41 -13.58
CA THR A 17 5.01 -0.97 -14.13
C THR A 17 6.12 0.07 -14.09
N LEU A 18 7.39 -0.38 -14.01
CA LEU A 18 8.54 0.51 -14.01
C LEU A 18 8.58 1.45 -15.23
N ASP A 19 8.08 0.97 -16.38
CA ASP A 19 8.10 1.69 -17.65
C ASP A 19 6.87 2.59 -17.86
N SER A 20 5.89 2.58 -16.95
CA SER A 20 4.81 3.57 -16.95
C SER A 20 5.37 4.97 -16.78
N THR A 21 4.80 5.96 -17.47
CA THR A 21 5.19 7.35 -17.29
C THR A 21 4.70 7.87 -15.92
N LEU A 22 5.31 8.94 -15.42
CA LEU A 22 4.84 9.59 -14.19
C LEU A 22 3.38 10.05 -14.33
N ARG A 23 2.99 10.56 -15.51
CA ARG A 23 1.59 10.94 -15.77
C ARG A 23 0.64 9.76 -15.66
N GLN A 24 0.95 8.63 -16.31
CA GLN A 24 0.15 7.42 -16.22
C GLN A 24 0.03 6.92 -14.78
N GLY A 25 1.12 7.01 -14.01
CA GLY A 25 1.14 6.67 -12.60
C GLY A 25 0.22 7.56 -11.76
N LEU A 26 0.27 8.88 -11.97
CA LEU A 26 -0.61 9.84 -11.29
C LEU A 26 -2.08 9.61 -11.62
N GLU A 27 -2.42 9.39 -12.89
CA GLU A 27 -3.79 9.11 -13.32
C GLU A 27 -4.32 7.82 -12.67
N LYS A 28 -3.51 6.77 -12.66
CA LYS A 28 -3.88 5.49 -12.05
C LYS A 28 -4.07 5.59 -10.53
N MET A 29 -3.19 6.32 -9.86
CA MET A 29 -3.29 6.60 -8.43
C MET A 29 -4.54 7.42 -8.10
N ARG A 30 -4.84 8.46 -8.87
CA ARG A 30 -6.05 9.27 -8.72
C ARG A 30 -7.31 8.43 -8.88
N ASN A 31 -7.37 7.58 -9.90
CA ASN A 31 -8.54 6.75 -10.19
C ASN A 31 -8.76 5.65 -9.15
N SER A 32 -7.69 5.10 -8.57
CA SER A 32 -7.77 4.05 -7.56
C SER A 32 -8.10 4.58 -6.16
N GLY A 33 -7.76 5.84 -5.88
CA GLY A 33 -7.87 6.43 -4.55
C GLY A 33 -6.82 5.95 -3.54
N TYR A 34 -5.86 5.13 -3.97
CA TYR A 34 -4.76 4.67 -3.09
C TYR A 34 -3.67 5.74 -2.96
N THR A 35 -3.06 5.81 -1.78
CA THR A 35 -1.93 6.71 -1.49
C THR A 35 -0.57 6.09 -1.75
N GLU A 36 -0.51 4.78 -1.88
CA GLU A 36 0.68 3.99 -2.19
C GLU A 36 0.30 2.78 -3.04
N ILE A 37 1.06 2.52 -4.08
CA ILE A 37 0.78 1.48 -5.08
C ILE A 37 2.04 0.63 -5.30
N PRO A 38 1.92 -0.72 -5.37
CA PRO A 38 3.02 -1.58 -5.75
C PRO A 38 3.42 -1.37 -7.20
N VAL A 39 4.71 -1.56 -7.47
CA VAL A 39 5.34 -1.47 -8.79
C VAL A 39 5.99 -2.79 -9.14
N ILE A 40 5.78 -3.24 -10.34
CA ILE A 40 6.41 -4.45 -10.91
C ILE A 40 7.26 -4.09 -12.12
N ASP A 41 8.18 -4.96 -12.47
CA ASP A 41 8.93 -4.85 -13.72
C ASP A 41 8.19 -5.52 -14.90
N LYS A 42 8.83 -5.52 -16.06
CA LYS A 42 8.29 -6.14 -17.29
C LYS A 42 8.09 -7.65 -17.19
N ASP A 43 8.84 -8.32 -16.31
CA ASP A 43 8.77 -9.77 -16.09
C ASP A 43 7.81 -10.16 -14.97
N GLY A 44 7.13 -9.16 -14.36
CA GLY A 44 6.17 -9.36 -13.30
C GLY A 44 6.79 -9.45 -11.89
N LEU A 45 8.09 -9.18 -11.76
CA LEU A 45 8.79 -9.20 -10.48
C LEU A 45 8.46 -7.94 -9.68
N TYR A 46 8.38 -8.09 -8.36
CA TYR A 46 8.16 -6.97 -7.47
C TYR A 46 9.36 -6.02 -7.47
N ALA A 47 9.15 -4.77 -7.84
CA ALA A 47 10.20 -3.75 -7.93
C ALA A 47 10.22 -2.78 -6.74
N GLY A 48 9.08 -2.58 -6.08
CA GLY A 48 8.94 -1.65 -4.97
C GLY A 48 7.57 -1.01 -4.90
N THR A 49 7.49 0.18 -4.34
CA THR A 49 6.26 0.97 -4.24
C THR A 49 6.49 2.42 -4.66
N VAL A 50 5.39 3.11 -4.96
CA VAL A 50 5.35 4.55 -5.19
C VAL A 50 4.24 5.15 -4.34
N ARG A 51 4.56 6.26 -3.66
CA ARG A 51 3.62 7.08 -2.89
C ARG A 51 3.28 8.36 -3.63
N GLN A 52 2.15 8.97 -3.28
CA GLN A 52 1.79 10.31 -3.77
C GLN A 52 2.91 11.34 -3.54
N GLY A 53 3.58 11.28 -2.38
CA GLY A 53 4.71 12.17 -2.07
C GLY A 53 5.91 12.00 -3.02
N ASP A 54 6.16 10.80 -3.54
CA ASP A 54 7.27 10.55 -4.47
C ASP A 54 7.06 11.33 -5.78
N PHE A 55 5.81 11.37 -6.29
CA PHE A 55 5.46 12.19 -7.44
C PHE A 55 5.59 13.68 -7.14
N LEU A 56 5.10 14.12 -5.97
CA LEU A 56 5.14 15.53 -5.58
C LEU A 56 6.58 16.03 -5.49
N TRP A 57 7.45 15.30 -4.80
CA TRP A 57 8.87 15.68 -4.68
C TRP A 57 9.56 15.71 -6.03
N LYS A 58 9.28 14.72 -6.89
CA LYS A 58 9.86 14.68 -8.23
C LYS A 58 9.43 15.87 -9.09
N ILE A 59 8.15 16.26 -9.03
CA ILE A 59 7.61 17.42 -9.75
C ILE A 59 8.26 18.70 -9.24
N LEU A 60 8.39 18.87 -7.92
CA LEU A 60 9.01 20.04 -7.31
C LEU A 60 10.50 20.14 -7.65
N ASP A 61 11.23 19.03 -7.55
CA ASP A 61 12.69 19.00 -7.82
C ASP A 61 13.00 19.28 -9.27
N ASN A 62 12.16 18.85 -10.20
CA ASN A 62 12.35 19.09 -11.63
C ASN A 62 11.77 20.45 -12.10
N GLY A 63 10.99 21.13 -11.26
CA GLY A 63 10.36 22.40 -11.62
C GLY A 63 9.34 22.28 -12.73
N TYR A 64 8.62 21.15 -12.83
CA TYR A 64 7.57 20.96 -13.84
C TYR A 64 6.47 22.00 -13.70
N THR A 65 6.14 22.65 -14.80
CA THR A 65 5.04 23.63 -14.88
C THR A 65 3.79 23.06 -15.55
N ASP A 66 3.93 21.96 -16.28
CA ASP A 66 2.85 21.26 -16.98
C ASP A 66 2.94 19.74 -16.70
N ILE A 67 1.79 19.10 -16.46
CA ILE A 67 1.70 17.65 -16.26
C ILE A 67 2.21 16.85 -17.48
N ARG A 68 2.20 17.44 -18.67
CA ARG A 68 2.76 16.82 -19.88
C ARG A 68 4.26 16.58 -19.80
N GLU A 69 4.97 17.37 -19.00
CA GLU A 69 6.39 17.18 -18.74
C GLU A 69 6.65 15.85 -18.00
N ALA A 70 5.66 15.39 -17.20
CA ALA A 70 5.71 14.10 -16.51
C ALA A 70 5.60 12.87 -17.44
N GLU A 71 5.35 13.06 -18.74
CA GLU A 71 5.42 12.00 -19.76
C GLU A 71 6.85 11.65 -20.18
N ASN A 72 7.80 12.54 -19.89
CA ASN A 72 9.21 12.35 -20.27
C ASN A 72 9.98 11.44 -19.28
N GLU A 73 9.40 11.17 -18.14
CA GLU A 73 10.01 10.29 -17.14
C GLU A 73 9.10 9.11 -16.76
N THR A 74 9.72 8.04 -16.31
CA THR A 74 9.02 6.81 -15.91
C THR A 74 9.02 6.63 -14.40
N ILE A 75 8.17 5.71 -13.94
CA ILE A 75 8.07 5.29 -12.53
C ILE A 75 9.42 4.81 -11.98
N ARG A 76 10.30 4.31 -12.84
CA ARG A 76 11.66 3.91 -12.47
C ARG A 76 12.44 5.00 -11.74
N ALA A 77 12.17 6.27 -12.05
CA ALA A 77 12.84 7.42 -11.42
C ALA A 77 12.42 7.68 -9.97
N ILE A 78 11.27 7.15 -9.53
CA ILE A 78 10.68 7.45 -8.21
C ILE A 78 10.34 6.21 -7.38
N VAL A 79 10.44 5.01 -7.94
CA VAL A 79 10.15 3.77 -7.22
C VAL A 79 11.10 3.60 -6.03
N SER A 80 10.58 3.10 -4.93
CA SER A 80 11.34 2.86 -3.69
C SER A 80 11.05 1.48 -3.12
N ARG A 81 12.06 0.86 -2.51
CA ARG A 81 11.93 -0.41 -1.80
C ARG A 81 11.65 -0.25 -0.31
N ARG A 82 10.94 0.77 0.09
CA ARG A 82 10.52 0.98 1.50
C ARG A 82 9.69 -0.18 2.03
N ILE A 83 8.81 -0.71 1.20
CA ILE A 83 7.96 -1.86 1.53
C ILE A 83 8.61 -3.12 0.98
N LEU A 84 8.95 -4.03 1.89
CA LEU A 84 9.53 -5.33 1.53
C LEU A 84 8.42 -6.37 1.37
N PRO A 85 8.50 -7.21 0.33
CA PRO A 85 7.54 -8.29 0.13
C PRO A 85 7.75 -9.42 1.14
N VAL A 86 6.80 -10.34 1.19
CA VAL A 86 6.91 -11.65 1.83
C VAL A 86 6.70 -12.74 0.77
N HIS A 87 7.32 -13.89 0.99
CA HIS A 87 7.03 -15.08 0.20
C HIS A 87 5.68 -15.69 0.60
N ILE A 88 5.08 -16.41 -0.34
CA ILE A 88 3.77 -17.04 -0.17
C ILE A 88 3.71 -18.03 1.00
N ASP A 89 4.83 -18.61 1.38
CA ASP A 89 5.00 -19.56 2.47
C ASP A 89 5.45 -18.93 3.80
N THR A 90 5.59 -17.60 3.84
CA THR A 90 5.97 -16.86 5.05
C THR A 90 5.01 -17.14 6.21
N ALA A 91 5.58 -17.31 7.40
CA ALA A 91 4.80 -17.52 8.62
C ALA A 91 3.92 -16.30 8.94
N ILE A 92 2.75 -16.59 9.53
CA ILE A 92 1.77 -15.53 9.85
C ILE A 92 2.34 -14.49 10.82
N ASP A 93 3.18 -14.88 11.77
CA ASP A 93 3.76 -13.97 12.76
C ASP A 93 4.70 -12.93 12.09
N GLU A 94 5.44 -13.33 11.06
CA GLU A 94 6.27 -12.42 10.28
C GLU A 94 5.40 -11.46 9.47
N LEU A 95 4.31 -11.96 8.84
CA LEU A 95 3.34 -11.12 8.15
C LEU A 95 2.77 -10.06 9.08
N LEU A 96 2.34 -10.46 10.29
CA LEU A 96 1.77 -9.54 11.28
C LEU A 96 2.78 -8.48 11.71
N THR A 97 4.04 -8.87 11.89
CA THR A 97 5.12 -7.93 12.23
C THR A 97 5.31 -6.89 11.14
N LYS A 98 5.33 -7.29 9.87
CA LYS A 98 5.43 -6.33 8.76
C LYS A 98 4.21 -5.41 8.66
N ALA A 99 3.02 -5.93 8.95
CA ALA A 99 1.78 -5.16 8.90
C ALA A 99 1.69 -4.07 10.00
N LEU A 100 2.53 -4.11 11.03
CA LEU A 100 2.62 -3.01 12.01
C LEU A 100 3.11 -1.71 11.35
N ASP A 101 4.07 -1.80 10.45
CA ASP A 101 4.72 -0.65 9.84
C ASP A 101 4.24 -0.35 8.41
N GLN A 102 3.62 -1.33 7.75
CA GLN A 102 3.17 -1.26 6.35
C GLN A 102 1.65 -1.29 6.25
N ASN A 103 1.05 -0.45 5.41
CA ASN A 103 -0.39 -0.45 5.16
C ASN A 103 -0.85 -1.68 4.37
N PHE A 104 0.04 -2.23 3.55
CA PHE A 104 -0.12 -3.49 2.87
C PHE A 104 1.23 -4.20 2.77
N VAL A 105 1.19 -5.50 2.61
CA VAL A 105 2.38 -6.34 2.42
C VAL A 105 2.29 -6.99 1.05
N PRO A 106 3.22 -6.70 0.13
CA PRO A 106 3.30 -7.38 -1.16
C PRO A 106 3.67 -8.85 -0.96
N VAL A 107 3.07 -9.72 -1.76
CA VAL A 107 3.33 -11.16 -1.73
C VAL A 107 3.93 -11.59 -3.05
N ILE A 108 5.00 -12.37 -2.96
CA ILE A 108 5.71 -12.94 -4.09
C ILE A 108 5.75 -14.47 -4.00
N ASP A 109 5.88 -15.11 -5.14
CA ASP A 109 6.08 -16.57 -5.25
C ASP A 109 7.54 -16.96 -5.20
N ASP A 110 7.83 -18.25 -5.42
CA ASP A 110 9.19 -18.83 -5.41
C ASP A 110 10.09 -18.29 -6.52
N LEU A 111 9.52 -17.63 -7.52
CA LEU A 111 10.24 -16.99 -8.63
C LEU A 111 10.33 -15.48 -8.48
N ASP A 112 10.05 -14.95 -7.28
CA ASP A 112 9.97 -13.52 -6.97
C ASP A 112 8.88 -12.76 -7.76
N SER A 113 7.93 -13.47 -8.40
CA SER A 113 6.83 -12.85 -9.13
C SER A 113 5.82 -12.28 -8.17
N PHE A 114 5.37 -11.07 -8.45
CA PHE A 114 4.31 -10.42 -7.67
C PHE A 114 2.95 -11.09 -7.91
N ILE A 115 2.39 -11.68 -6.86
CA ILE A 115 1.12 -12.41 -6.94
C ILE A 115 -0.06 -11.67 -6.31
N GLY A 116 0.19 -10.65 -5.50
CA GLY A 116 -0.86 -9.85 -4.87
C GLY A 116 -0.38 -9.11 -3.63
N ILE A 117 -1.34 -8.65 -2.85
CA ILE A 117 -1.07 -7.95 -1.59
C ILE A 117 -1.94 -8.52 -0.46
N ILE A 118 -1.48 -8.29 0.77
CA ILE A 118 -2.28 -8.45 1.97
C ILE A 118 -2.38 -7.09 2.62
N THR A 119 -3.60 -6.60 2.87
CA THR A 119 -3.79 -5.30 3.49
C THR A 119 -3.85 -5.44 5.02
N ARG A 120 -3.33 -4.44 5.73
CA ARG A 120 -3.49 -4.33 7.18
C ARG A 120 -4.97 -4.38 7.58
N ARG A 121 -5.82 -3.75 6.81
CA ARG A 121 -7.27 -3.75 7.04
C ARG A 121 -7.87 -5.16 7.03
N ASP A 122 -7.49 -6.00 6.07
CA ASP A 122 -8.03 -7.36 5.94
C ASP A 122 -7.57 -8.23 7.11
N ILE A 123 -6.33 -8.07 7.56
CA ILE A 123 -5.81 -8.73 8.76
C ILE A 123 -6.61 -8.32 9.99
N ILE A 124 -6.78 -7.02 10.23
CA ILE A 124 -7.53 -6.51 11.39
C ILE A 124 -8.98 -6.99 11.36
N LYS A 125 -9.63 -6.92 10.20
CA LYS A 125 -11.00 -7.38 10.01
C LYS A 125 -11.16 -8.85 10.39
N TYR A 126 -10.26 -9.71 9.93
CA TYR A 126 -10.27 -11.13 10.27
C TYR A 126 -10.19 -11.37 11.78
N PHE A 127 -9.28 -10.70 12.48
CA PHE A 127 -9.15 -10.88 13.91
C PHE A 127 -10.35 -10.37 14.70
N ILE A 128 -11.00 -9.28 14.26
CA ILE A 128 -12.24 -8.79 14.85
C ILE A 128 -13.35 -9.83 14.68
N GLU A 129 -13.52 -10.38 13.49
CA GLU A 129 -14.54 -11.39 13.19
C GLU A 129 -14.30 -12.70 13.96
N LYS A 130 -13.05 -13.15 14.05
CA LYS A 130 -12.69 -14.39 14.75
C LYS A 130 -12.87 -14.31 16.26
N ASN A 131 -12.59 -13.16 16.87
CA ASN A 131 -12.67 -12.99 18.32
C ASN A 131 -14.09 -12.65 18.80
N GLY A 132 -15.10 -12.71 17.94
CA GLY A 132 -16.52 -12.52 18.25
C GLY A 132 -16.81 -11.17 18.92
N SER A 133 -17.31 -10.22 18.12
CA SER A 133 -18.10 -9.06 18.60
C SER A 133 -17.62 -8.36 19.88
N THR A 134 -16.37 -7.99 19.98
CA THR A 134 -16.06 -6.85 20.84
C THR A 134 -16.50 -5.62 20.04
N THR A 135 -17.75 -5.23 20.21
CA THR A 135 -18.22 -3.93 19.78
C THR A 135 -17.28 -2.91 20.41
N ILE A 136 -16.40 -2.30 19.64
CA ILE A 136 -15.60 -1.16 20.08
C ILE A 136 -16.61 -0.02 20.19
N THR A 137 -17.32 0.04 21.32
CA THR A 137 -18.14 1.16 21.67
C THR A 137 -17.22 2.27 22.19
N ALA A 138 -17.59 3.53 21.92
CA ALA A 138 -16.85 4.70 22.39
C ALA A 138 -16.56 4.70 23.90
N ALA A 139 -17.28 3.85 24.67
CA ALA A 139 -17.08 3.65 26.09
C ALA A 139 -15.74 2.95 26.47
N ASN A 140 -15.06 2.29 25.53
CA ASN A 140 -13.82 1.56 25.80
C ASN A 140 -12.55 2.39 25.53
N PHE A 141 -12.70 3.66 25.14
CA PHE A 141 -11.55 4.54 24.98
C PHE A 141 -11.21 5.22 26.32
N PRO A 142 -9.93 5.32 26.69
CA PRO A 142 -9.52 6.07 27.87
C PRO A 142 -9.98 7.52 27.79
N ALA A 143 -10.35 8.10 28.93
CA ALA A 143 -10.93 9.44 29.04
C ALA A 143 -10.09 10.55 28.35
N SER A 144 -8.78 10.33 28.20
CA SER A 144 -7.87 11.21 27.47
C SER A 144 -8.17 11.37 25.97
N VAL A 145 -8.88 10.42 25.36
CA VAL A 145 -9.25 10.46 23.94
C VAL A 145 -10.64 11.11 23.74
N GLN A 146 -11.47 11.11 24.78
CA GLN A 146 -12.82 11.70 24.71
C GLN A 146 -12.76 13.24 24.75
N SER A 147 -11.77 13.83 25.40
CA SER A 147 -11.61 15.28 25.49
C SER A 147 -11.09 15.96 24.19
N ALA A 148 -10.43 15.18 23.31
CA ALA A 148 -9.90 15.71 22.04
C ALA A 148 -10.98 16.02 21.00
N LYS A 149 -12.19 15.43 21.11
CA LYS A 149 -13.30 15.72 20.20
C LYS A 149 -14.05 17.03 20.49
N ALA A 150 -13.95 17.55 21.69
CA ALA A 150 -14.64 18.79 22.08
C ALA A 150 -13.93 20.07 21.62
N SER A 151 -12.64 20.02 21.26
CA SER A 151 -11.85 21.17 20.83
C SER A 151 -11.77 21.38 19.31
N CYS A 152 -12.30 20.45 18.51
CA CYS A 152 -12.22 20.52 17.06
C CYS A 152 -13.49 21.10 16.38
N ASN A 153 -14.45 21.58 17.16
CA ASN A 153 -15.73 22.11 16.67
C ASN A 153 -15.97 23.60 17.05
N ARG A 154 -14.90 24.40 16.98
CA ARG A 154 -15.02 25.87 17.03
C ARG A 154 -14.25 26.51 15.88
#